data_3953be57eea142f2a7170826f7ae1083
#
_entry.id   3953be57eea142f2a7170826f7ae1083
#
_cell.length_a   1.000
_cell.length_b   1.000
_cell.length_c   1.000
_cell.angle_alpha   90.00
_cell.angle_beta   90.00
_cell.angle_gamma   90.00
#
_symmetry.space_group_name_H-M   'P 1'
#
loop_
_entity.id
_entity.type
_entity.pdbx_description
1 polymer ?
#
loop_
_entity_poly.entity_id
_entity_poly.type
_entity_poly.pdbx_seq_one_letter_code
_entity_poly.pdbx_strand_id
1 'polypeptide(L)'
;MTSSDITSPLSLPGFDRAAMDGFAVRSRDTKGARPSAPNFLNNFLALRTGMEVPEAYDAVVMLEDAQLRGDLLEITAEAHAYKNVARIGEDVLQGDMVFRQGHRLRPPDLALLSALGIARVEVYARPNVVIIPTGGELVDIGARALRAGEAYEINGLMARLYAEKWGANARKTKIVSDDEGLIREAIQANPDADIIVIIGGTSVGEKDYAPRVLAEMGELYVHGVRLQPGKPTAFGAVAGRPVVCLPGYPVAALSDLYLFLRPALKKMAHLNDSLPKVSATLARKIPSKPGYLSLVRVALKDGEAEPIMISGAGILSSVTRADGFVIVPEELEGFEAGETVEVVIFE
;
A
#
# COMPACT_ATOMS: atom_id res chain seq x y z
N MET A 1 -7.07 -4.58 -3.85
CA MET A 1 -8.19 -3.68 -4.27
C MET A 1 -9.37 -4.52 -4.70
N THR A 2 -10.59 -4.16 -4.29
CA THR A 2 -11.82 -4.81 -4.77
C THR A 2 -12.01 -4.60 -6.27
N SER A 3 -12.38 -5.65 -7.00
CA SER A 3 -12.63 -5.56 -8.45
C SER A 3 -14.09 -5.26 -8.80
N SER A 4 -14.96 -5.27 -7.79
CA SER A 4 -16.38 -4.95 -7.89
C SER A 4 -16.88 -4.26 -6.62
N ASP A 5 -18.06 -3.65 -6.71
CA ASP A 5 -18.78 -3.13 -5.55
C ASP A 5 -19.20 -4.29 -4.62
N ILE A 6 -19.17 -4.06 -3.32
CA ILE A 6 -19.58 -5.03 -2.30
C ILE A 6 -20.77 -4.44 -1.53
N THR A 7 -21.90 -5.15 -1.58
CA THR A 7 -23.10 -4.80 -0.85
C THR A 7 -23.31 -5.77 0.33
N SER A 8 -23.96 -5.30 1.37
CA SER A 8 -24.24 -6.13 2.55
C SER A 8 -25.34 -7.16 2.26
N PRO A 9 -25.09 -8.46 2.50
CA PRO A 9 -26.09 -9.50 2.35
C PRO A 9 -27.08 -9.57 3.53
N LEU A 10 -26.78 -8.89 4.65
CA LEU A 10 -27.58 -8.89 5.86
C LEU A 10 -27.44 -7.56 6.62
N SER A 11 -28.34 -7.31 7.56
CA SER A 11 -28.21 -6.18 8.48
C SER A 11 -27.27 -6.50 9.65
N LEU A 12 -26.57 -5.49 10.17
CA LEU A 12 -25.67 -5.59 11.33
C LEU A 12 -26.06 -4.50 12.35
N PRO A 13 -26.43 -4.84 13.59
CA PRO A 13 -26.76 -6.20 14.04
C PRO A 13 -27.95 -6.79 13.27
N GLY A 14 -28.04 -8.12 13.22
CA GLY A 14 -29.13 -8.84 12.53
C GLY A 14 -30.43 -8.95 13.35
N PHE A 15 -30.42 -8.49 14.59
CA PHE A 15 -31.54 -8.45 15.52
C PHE A 15 -31.33 -7.33 16.53
N ASP A 16 -32.40 -6.86 17.17
CA ASP A 16 -32.33 -5.90 18.27
C ASP A 16 -31.61 -6.56 19.46
N ARG A 17 -30.54 -5.93 19.95
CA ARG A 17 -29.71 -6.52 21.02
C ARG A 17 -29.46 -5.55 22.16
N ALA A 18 -29.28 -6.08 23.35
CA ALA A 18 -28.91 -5.29 24.52
C ALA A 18 -27.54 -4.64 24.35
N ALA A 19 -27.46 -3.34 24.45
CA ALA A 19 -26.21 -2.58 24.43
C ALA A 19 -25.50 -2.57 25.78
N MET A 20 -26.21 -2.92 26.86
CA MET A 20 -25.75 -2.97 28.25
C MET A 20 -26.27 -4.19 28.97
N ASP A 21 -25.58 -4.61 30.03
CA ASP A 21 -26.10 -5.63 30.96
C ASP A 21 -27.25 -5.03 31.75
N GLY A 22 -28.35 -5.77 31.85
CA GLY A 22 -29.54 -5.29 32.54
C GLY A 22 -30.77 -6.14 32.33
N PHE A 23 -31.91 -5.50 32.33
CA PHE A 23 -33.21 -6.15 32.19
C PHE A 23 -33.97 -5.52 31.01
N ALA A 24 -34.39 -6.36 30.07
CA ALA A 24 -35.35 -5.98 29.04
C ALA A 24 -36.71 -5.73 29.66
N VAL A 25 -37.33 -4.62 29.33
CA VAL A 25 -38.61 -4.13 29.84
C VAL A 25 -39.40 -3.47 28.72
N ARG A 26 -40.69 -3.26 28.97
CA ARG A 26 -41.47 -2.34 28.13
C ARG A 26 -41.27 -0.92 28.63
N SER A 27 -40.79 -0.04 27.77
CA SER A 27 -40.51 1.36 28.12
C SER A 27 -41.69 2.05 28.81
N ARG A 28 -42.93 1.77 28.37
CA ARG A 28 -44.15 2.31 28.94
C ARG A 28 -44.35 1.95 30.42
N ASP A 29 -43.84 0.81 30.85
CA ASP A 29 -44.02 0.30 32.25
C ASP A 29 -42.97 0.96 33.18
N THR A 30 -41.97 1.63 32.63
CA THR A 30 -40.93 2.34 33.38
C THR A 30 -41.26 3.80 33.68
N LYS A 31 -42.36 4.30 33.14
CA LYS A 31 -42.71 5.71 33.17
C LYS A 31 -42.78 6.26 34.60
N GLY A 32 -42.04 7.33 34.86
CA GLY A 32 -41.99 8.01 36.14
C GLY A 32 -41.07 7.35 37.18
N ALA A 33 -40.43 6.24 36.87
CA ALA A 33 -39.48 5.59 37.75
C ALA A 33 -38.28 6.52 38.07
N ARG A 34 -38.01 6.66 39.37
CA ARG A 34 -36.87 7.49 39.87
C ARG A 34 -36.45 6.96 41.26
N PRO A 35 -35.27 7.30 41.77
CA PRO A 35 -34.81 6.81 43.07
C PRO A 35 -35.75 7.09 44.24
N SER A 36 -36.48 8.20 44.20
CA SER A 36 -37.46 8.57 45.21
C SER A 36 -38.86 7.95 45.05
N ALA A 37 -39.12 7.34 43.88
CA ALA A 37 -40.38 6.69 43.53
C ALA A 37 -40.09 5.55 42.53
N PRO A 38 -39.58 4.39 43.01
CA PRO A 38 -39.27 3.25 42.15
C PRO A 38 -40.54 2.59 41.60
N ASN A 39 -40.47 2.01 40.40
CA ASN A 39 -41.51 1.15 39.85
C ASN A 39 -41.18 -0.31 40.11
N PHE A 40 -42.20 -1.14 40.26
CA PHE A 40 -42.09 -2.60 40.43
C PHE A 40 -42.71 -3.31 39.22
N LEU A 41 -41.87 -4.03 38.47
CA LEU A 41 -42.29 -4.72 37.26
C LEU A 41 -42.32 -6.24 37.49
N ASN A 42 -43.33 -6.90 36.96
CA ASN A 42 -43.49 -8.36 36.96
C ASN A 42 -43.20 -8.99 35.60
N ASN A 43 -42.94 -8.16 34.56
CA ASN A 43 -42.63 -8.62 33.22
C ASN A 43 -41.31 -8.01 32.78
N PHE A 44 -40.25 -8.78 32.84
CA PHE A 44 -38.88 -8.41 32.49
C PHE A 44 -38.09 -9.66 32.09
N LEU A 45 -36.96 -9.46 31.42
CA LEU A 45 -36.01 -10.51 31.06
C LEU A 45 -34.59 -10.05 31.35
N ALA A 46 -33.84 -10.81 32.14
CA ALA A 46 -32.44 -10.51 32.38
C ALA A 46 -31.61 -10.75 31.12
N LEU A 47 -30.84 -9.75 30.70
CA LEU A 47 -30.02 -9.81 29.52
C LEU A 47 -28.59 -9.37 29.83
N ARG A 48 -27.64 -9.95 29.09
CA ARG A 48 -26.27 -9.44 29.01
C ARG A 48 -26.08 -8.68 27.69
N THR A 49 -25.11 -7.80 27.66
CA THR A 49 -24.69 -7.08 26.45
C THR A 49 -24.55 -8.04 25.27
N GLY A 50 -25.15 -7.72 24.15
CA GLY A 50 -25.12 -8.49 22.92
C GLY A 50 -26.24 -9.54 22.80
N MET A 51 -26.98 -9.85 23.87
CA MET A 51 -28.13 -10.78 23.80
C MET A 51 -29.31 -10.12 23.07
N GLU A 52 -30.12 -10.97 22.40
CA GLU A 52 -31.34 -10.54 21.73
C GLU A 52 -32.33 -9.92 22.72
N VAL A 53 -32.90 -8.77 22.33
CA VAL A 53 -34.04 -8.16 22.99
C VAL A 53 -35.31 -8.68 22.28
N PRO A 54 -36.12 -9.56 22.92
CA PRO A 54 -37.31 -10.07 22.26
C PRO A 54 -38.33 -8.96 21.96
N GLU A 55 -39.14 -9.13 20.92
CA GLU A 55 -40.18 -8.18 20.46
C GLU A 55 -41.18 -7.75 21.55
N ALA A 56 -41.30 -8.54 22.60
CA ALA A 56 -42.16 -8.21 23.75
C ALA A 56 -41.65 -7.01 24.54
N TYR A 57 -40.40 -6.63 24.39
CA TYR A 57 -39.70 -5.55 25.10
C TYR A 57 -39.11 -4.53 24.09
N ASP A 58 -38.95 -3.31 24.53
CA ASP A 58 -38.46 -2.22 23.70
C ASP A 58 -37.40 -1.32 24.39
N ALA A 59 -36.94 -1.73 25.60
CA ALA A 59 -35.89 -1.01 26.31
C ALA A 59 -35.10 -1.94 27.23
N VAL A 60 -33.87 -1.55 27.59
CA VAL A 60 -33.08 -2.23 28.62
C VAL A 60 -32.73 -1.23 29.73
N VAL A 61 -33.16 -1.57 30.98
CA VAL A 61 -32.75 -0.88 32.19
C VAL A 61 -31.46 -1.52 32.67
N MET A 62 -30.43 -0.72 32.93
CA MET A 62 -29.12 -1.21 33.38
C MET A 62 -29.17 -1.82 34.78
N LEU A 63 -28.23 -2.69 35.09
CA LEU A 63 -28.14 -3.35 36.41
C LEU A 63 -28.03 -2.31 37.55
N GLU A 64 -27.39 -1.19 37.32
CA GLU A 64 -27.20 -0.11 38.30
C GLU A 64 -28.50 0.58 38.70
N ASP A 65 -29.50 0.55 37.79
CA ASP A 65 -30.80 1.18 37.98
C ASP A 65 -31.90 0.18 38.34
N ALA A 66 -31.55 -1.11 38.60
CA ALA A 66 -32.51 -2.18 38.80
C ALA A 66 -32.11 -3.15 39.92
N GLN A 67 -33.09 -3.65 40.69
CA GLN A 67 -32.87 -4.65 41.73
C GLN A 67 -34.00 -5.65 41.79
N LEU A 68 -33.68 -6.96 41.89
CA LEU A 68 -34.67 -8.00 42.10
C LEU A 68 -35.19 -7.96 43.54
N ARG A 69 -36.52 -8.00 43.71
CA ARG A 69 -37.23 -8.06 44.96
C ARG A 69 -38.26 -9.22 44.92
N GLY A 70 -37.78 -10.41 45.25
CA GLY A 70 -38.57 -11.62 45.00
C GLY A 70 -38.82 -11.82 43.50
N ASP A 71 -40.09 -11.91 43.11
CA ASP A 71 -40.49 -12.06 41.70
C ASP A 71 -40.68 -10.74 40.96
N LEU A 72 -40.41 -9.61 41.62
CA LEU A 72 -40.55 -8.27 41.03
C LEU A 72 -39.18 -7.66 40.75
N LEU A 73 -39.11 -6.87 39.67
CA LEU A 73 -37.98 -6.02 39.36
C LEU A 73 -38.30 -4.59 39.85
N GLU A 74 -37.59 -4.14 40.88
CA GLU A 74 -37.57 -2.73 41.27
C GLU A 74 -36.66 -1.96 40.33
N ILE A 75 -37.16 -0.88 39.71
CA ILE A 75 -36.39 0.00 38.85
C ILE A 75 -36.43 1.43 39.36
N THR A 76 -35.28 2.11 39.29
CA THR A 76 -35.11 3.49 39.78
C THR A 76 -34.85 4.52 38.65
N ALA A 77 -34.90 4.09 37.40
CA ALA A 77 -34.73 4.95 36.22
C ALA A 77 -35.77 4.67 35.15
N GLU A 78 -36.32 5.72 34.57
CA GLU A 78 -37.18 5.65 33.40
C GLU A 78 -36.37 5.33 32.13
N ALA A 79 -36.89 4.44 31.30
CA ALA A 79 -36.32 4.10 30.00
C ALA A 79 -37.29 4.46 28.90
N HIS A 80 -36.88 5.33 27.97
CA HIS A 80 -37.62 5.55 26.74
C HIS A 80 -37.46 4.37 25.77
N ALA A 81 -38.34 4.28 24.76
CA ALA A 81 -38.25 3.25 23.74
C ALA A 81 -36.87 3.20 23.10
N TYR A 82 -36.32 2.01 22.96
CA TYR A 82 -34.97 1.67 22.46
C TYR A 82 -33.79 2.19 23.30
N LYS A 83 -34.03 2.63 24.56
CA LYS A 83 -32.92 2.95 25.46
C LYS A 83 -32.07 1.68 25.68
N ASN A 84 -30.75 1.79 25.50
CA ASN A 84 -29.78 0.70 25.63
C ASN A 84 -30.08 -0.54 24.73
N VAL A 85 -30.74 -0.32 23.60
CA VAL A 85 -30.99 -1.32 22.56
C VAL A 85 -30.30 -0.91 21.29
N ALA A 86 -29.32 -1.70 20.84
CA ALA A 86 -28.75 -1.57 19.51
C ALA A 86 -29.70 -2.21 18.51
N ARG A 87 -30.26 -1.39 17.64
CA ARG A 87 -31.33 -1.83 16.74
C ARG A 87 -30.78 -2.60 15.54
N ILE A 88 -31.61 -3.48 15.00
CA ILE A 88 -31.33 -4.15 13.74
C ILE A 88 -30.91 -3.14 12.66
N GLY A 89 -29.76 -3.37 12.03
CA GLY A 89 -29.24 -2.52 10.96
C GLY A 89 -28.68 -1.16 11.41
N GLU A 90 -28.48 -0.93 12.71
CA GLU A 90 -27.94 0.33 13.24
C GLU A 90 -26.55 0.68 12.66
N ASP A 91 -25.72 -0.33 12.40
CA ASP A 91 -24.38 -0.18 11.82
C ASP A 91 -24.43 -0.30 10.28
N VAL A 92 -25.03 -1.38 9.77
CA VAL A 92 -25.16 -1.65 8.33
C VAL A 92 -26.52 -2.26 8.03
N LEU A 93 -27.23 -1.76 7.05
CA LEU A 93 -28.47 -2.35 6.56
C LEU A 93 -28.18 -3.37 5.45
N GLN A 94 -29.04 -4.39 5.36
CA GLN A 94 -29.03 -5.28 4.20
C GLN A 94 -29.24 -4.48 2.90
N GLY A 95 -28.34 -4.68 1.91
CA GLY A 95 -28.34 -3.96 0.64
C GLY A 95 -27.48 -2.70 0.63
N ASP A 96 -26.99 -2.24 1.78
CA ASP A 96 -26.07 -1.09 1.83
C ASP A 96 -24.77 -1.39 1.06
N MET A 97 -24.26 -0.36 0.40
CA MET A 97 -22.95 -0.37 -0.24
C MET A 97 -21.86 -0.33 0.84
N VAL A 98 -21.19 -1.46 1.08
CA VAL A 98 -20.12 -1.57 2.08
C VAL A 98 -18.81 -1.02 1.54
N PHE A 99 -18.41 -1.48 0.36
CA PHE A 99 -17.19 -1.02 -0.33
C PHE A 99 -17.43 -0.87 -1.82
N ARG A 100 -16.91 0.21 -2.38
CA ARG A 100 -16.92 0.42 -3.83
C ARG A 100 -15.77 -0.33 -4.50
N GLN A 101 -15.91 -0.60 -5.78
CA GLN A 101 -14.81 -1.04 -6.64
C GLN A 101 -13.59 -0.14 -6.45
N GLY A 102 -12.41 -0.73 -6.38
CA GLY A 102 -11.17 0.00 -6.15
C GLY A 102 -10.90 0.36 -4.68
N HIS A 103 -11.67 -0.18 -3.72
CA HIS A 103 -11.37 -0.02 -2.30
C HIS A 103 -10.17 -0.89 -1.89
N ARG A 104 -9.20 -0.29 -1.18
CA ARG A 104 -8.07 -1.02 -0.60
C ARG A 104 -8.47 -1.66 0.72
N LEU A 105 -8.63 -2.99 0.72
CA LEU A 105 -8.98 -3.73 1.91
C LEU A 105 -7.90 -3.63 2.99
N ARG A 106 -8.31 -3.22 4.20
CA ARG A 106 -7.52 -3.12 5.43
C ARG A 106 -7.99 -4.16 6.44
N PRO A 107 -7.25 -4.45 7.50
CA PRO A 107 -7.68 -5.39 8.53
C PRO A 107 -9.11 -5.13 9.09
N PRO A 108 -9.52 -3.88 9.43
CA PRO A 108 -10.89 -3.63 9.88
C PRO A 108 -11.94 -3.88 8.80
N ASP A 109 -11.61 -3.66 7.53
CA ASP A 109 -12.52 -3.95 6.41
C ASP A 109 -12.79 -5.46 6.30
N LEU A 110 -11.77 -6.29 6.52
CA LEU A 110 -11.90 -7.75 6.55
C LEU A 110 -12.72 -8.21 7.76
N ALA A 111 -12.60 -7.56 8.91
CA ALA A 111 -13.40 -7.83 10.08
C ALA A 111 -14.89 -7.54 9.83
N LEU A 112 -15.21 -6.39 9.18
CA LEU A 112 -16.56 -6.05 8.79
C LEU A 112 -17.14 -7.06 7.80
N LEU A 113 -16.39 -7.42 6.74
CA LEU A 113 -16.79 -8.44 5.77
C LEU A 113 -17.11 -9.78 6.47
N SER A 114 -16.27 -10.16 7.44
CA SER A 114 -16.49 -11.38 8.22
C SER A 114 -17.75 -11.30 9.07
N ALA A 115 -18.03 -10.15 9.72
CA ALA A 115 -19.24 -9.92 10.49
C ALA A 115 -20.52 -9.98 9.61
N LEU A 116 -20.38 -9.59 8.33
CA LEU A 116 -21.44 -9.69 7.32
C LEU A 116 -21.53 -11.08 6.66
N GLY A 117 -20.74 -12.07 7.11
CA GLY A 117 -20.74 -13.42 6.55
C GLY A 117 -20.09 -13.54 5.16
N ILE A 118 -19.38 -12.51 4.70
CA ILE A 118 -18.72 -12.49 3.39
C ILE A 118 -17.34 -13.13 3.53
N ALA A 119 -17.23 -14.40 3.16
CA ALA A 119 -15.98 -15.17 3.26
C ALA A 119 -15.04 -14.99 2.06
N ARG A 120 -15.53 -14.50 0.93
CA ARG A 120 -14.76 -14.32 -0.32
C ARG A 120 -15.18 -13.04 -1.00
N VAL A 121 -14.19 -12.30 -1.50
CA VAL A 121 -14.39 -11.10 -2.31
C VAL A 121 -13.51 -11.18 -3.55
N GLU A 122 -13.99 -10.63 -4.65
CA GLU A 122 -13.20 -10.49 -5.85
C GLU A 122 -12.26 -9.30 -5.73
N VAL A 123 -11.01 -9.52 -6.11
CA VAL A 123 -9.97 -8.49 -6.07
C VAL A 123 -9.17 -8.50 -7.37
N TYR A 124 -8.61 -7.35 -7.73
CA TYR A 124 -7.67 -7.30 -8.85
C TYR A 124 -6.46 -8.18 -8.59
N ALA A 125 -6.03 -8.90 -9.61
CA ALA A 125 -4.82 -9.71 -9.56
C ALA A 125 -3.58 -8.80 -9.34
N ARG A 126 -2.59 -9.33 -8.64
CA ARG A 126 -1.29 -8.66 -8.54
C ARG A 126 -0.51 -8.87 -9.83
N PRO A 127 0.10 -7.83 -10.41
CA PRO A 127 0.93 -8.01 -11.60
C PRO A 127 2.16 -8.88 -11.29
N ASN A 128 2.51 -9.76 -12.22
CA ASN A 128 3.70 -10.60 -12.16
C ASN A 128 4.89 -9.85 -12.76
N VAL A 129 5.91 -9.59 -11.95
CA VAL A 129 7.14 -8.89 -12.38
C VAL A 129 8.30 -9.85 -12.39
N VAL A 130 9.00 -9.92 -13.51
CA VAL A 130 10.21 -10.70 -13.65
C VAL A 130 11.40 -9.75 -13.78
N ILE A 131 12.38 -9.93 -12.89
CA ILE A 131 13.58 -9.12 -12.85
C ILE A 131 14.75 -9.97 -13.34
N ILE A 132 15.40 -9.51 -14.38
CA ILE A 132 16.52 -10.17 -15.07
C ILE A 132 17.77 -9.32 -14.84
N PRO A 133 18.61 -9.62 -13.83
CA PRO A 133 19.90 -8.94 -13.66
C PRO A 133 20.86 -9.44 -14.74
N THR A 134 21.59 -8.49 -15.37
CA THR A 134 22.62 -8.78 -16.38
C THR A 134 23.96 -8.20 -15.96
N GLY A 135 25.03 -8.93 -16.25
CA GLY A 135 26.41 -8.51 -15.98
C GLY A 135 27.33 -9.71 -15.75
N GLY A 136 28.40 -9.81 -16.54
CA GLY A 136 29.41 -10.87 -16.37
C GLY A 136 30.24 -10.74 -15.09
N GLU A 137 30.26 -9.54 -14.49
CA GLU A 137 30.93 -9.24 -13.22
C GLU A 137 30.08 -9.58 -11.99
N LEU A 138 28.79 -9.88 -12.16
CA LEU A 138 27.86 -10.06 -11.06
C LEU A 138 27.95 -11.47 -10.46
N VAL A 139 27.85 -11.54 -9.15
CA VAL A 139 27.83 -12.80 -8.36
C VAL A 139 26.65 -12.77 -7.41
N ASP A 140 25.90 -13.86 -7.32
CA ASP A 140 24.83 -13.98 -6.33
C ASP A 140 25.40 -13.98 -4.90
N ILE A 141 24.73 -13.25 -3.99
CA ILE A 141 25.12 -13.20 -2.58
C ILE A 141 25.10 -14.62 -1.96
N GLY A 142 26.14 -14.96 -1.22
CA GLY A 142 26.25 -16.26 -0.58
C GLY A 142 26.77 -17.40 -1.50
N ALA A 143 26.92 -17.17 -2.81
CA ALA A 143 27.45 -18.19 -3.71
C ALA A 143 28.96 -18.44 -3.48
N ARG A 144 29.75 -17.39 -3.36
CA ARG A 144 31.17 -17.41 -3.07
C ARG A 144 31.73 -16.03 -2.75
N ALA A 145 32.97 -15.95 -2.28
CA ALA A 145 33.66 -14.66 -2.16
C ALA A 145 33.94 -14.03 -3.55
N LEU A 146 33.96 -12.71 -3.60
CA LEU A 146 34.27 -11.94 -4.81
C LEU A 146 35.75 -12.06 -5.20
N ARG A 147 36.02 -12.09 -6.49
CA ARG A 147 37.30 -11.88 -7.09
C ARG A 147 37.48 -10.39 -7.48
N ALA A 148 38.68 -10.00 -7.85
CA ALA A 148 38.94 -8.66 -8.37
C ALA A 148 38.09 -8.43 -9.63
N GLY A 149 37.39 -7.31 -9.70
CA GLY A 149 36.49 -6.95 -10.82
C GLY A 149 35.07 -7.50 -10.71
N GLU A 150 34.73 -8.25 -9.67
CA GLU A 150 33.37 -8.77 -9.43
C GLU A 150 32.61 -7.94 -8.40
N ALA A 151 31.28 -7.98 -8.47
CA ALA A 151 30.37 -7.34 -7.52
C ALA A 151 29.21 -8.29 -7.17
N TYR A 152 28.68 -8.16 -5.97
CA TYR A 152 27.42 -8.85 -5.65
C TYR A 152 26.25 -8.22 -6.36
N GLU A 153 25.34 -9.08 -6.85
CA GLU A 153 24.07 -8.66 -7.43
C GLU A 153 23.14 -8.12 -6.32
N ILE A 154 22.84 -6.82 -6.36
CA ILE A 154 22.03 -6.10 -5.36
C ILE A 154 20.80 -5.43 -5.96
N ASN A 155 20.86 -5.05 -7.23
CA ASN A 155 19.80 -4.26 -7.86
C ASN A 155 18.56 -5.09 -8.13
N GLY A 156 18.71 -6.33 -8.54
CA GLY A 156 17.60 -7.25 -8.73
C GLY A 156 16.90 -7.60 -7.41
N LEU A 157 17.69 -7.74 -6.33
CA LEU A 157 17.13 -7.91 -4.99
C LEU A 157 16.31 -6.66 -4.59
N MET A 158 16.87 -5.46 -4.76
CA MET A 158 16.21 -4.19 -4.45
C MET A 158 14.93 -4.01 -5.28
N ALA A 159 15.01 -4.25 -6.59
CA ALA A 159 13.87 -4.14 -7.49
C ALA A 159 12.74 -5.12 -7.13
N ARG A 160 13.08 -6.36 -6.77
CA ARG A 160 12.11 -7.37 -6.31
C ARG A 160 11.38 -6.91 -5.05
N LEU A 161 12.12 -6.49 -4.03
CA LEU A 161 11.55 -6.06 -2.75
C LEU A 161 10.64 -4.83 -2.91
N TYR A 162 11.04 -3.86 -3.73
CA TYR A 162 10.19 -2.71 -4.05
C TYR A 162 8.95 -3.10 -4.85
N ALA A 163 9.09 -3.96 -5.87
CA ALA A 163 7.93 -4.42 -6.64
C ALA A 163 6.91 -5.14 -5.76
N GLU A 164 7.35 -6.02 -4.84
CA GLU A 164 6.49 -6.68 -3.86
C GLU A 164 5.81 -5.66 -2.93
N LYS A 165 6.55 -4.69 -2.41
CA LYS A 165 6.02 -3.60 -1.59
C LYS A 165 4.97 -2.76 -2.32
N TRP A 166 5.12 -2.59 -3.62
CA TRP A 166 4.17 -1.85 -4.48
C TRP A 166 3.01 -2.69 -5.00
N GLY A 167 2.88 -3.93 -4.51
CA GLY A 167 1.71 -4.77 -4.74
C GLY A 167 1.82 -5.77 -5.87
N ALA A 168 3.03 -6.02 -6.40
CA ALA A 168 3.29 -7.03 -7.40
C ALA A 168 3.64 -8.41 -6.79
N ASN A 169 3.53 -9.46 -7.60
CA ASN A 169 4.24 -10.72 -7.40
C ASN A 169 5.56 -10.62 -8.17
N ALA A 170 6.68 -10.49 -7.46
CA ALA A 170 7.96 -10.25 -8.10
C ALA A 170 8.92 -11.43 -7.91
N ARG A 171 9.63 -11.80 -8.98
CA ARG A 171 10.70 -12.78 -8.92
C ARG A 171 11.94 -12.31 -9.65
N LYS A 172 13.10 -12.60 -9.09
CA LYS A 172 14.40 -12.39 -9.73
C LYS A 172 14.85 -13.70 -10.38
N THR A 173 15.32 -13.63 -11.62
CA THR A 173 15.96 -14.76 -12.29
C THR A 173 17.40 -14.98 -11.77
N LYS A 174 18.07 -16.01 -12.26
CA LYS A 174 19.52 -16.09 -12.18
C LYS A 174 20.14 -14.92 -12.95
N ILE A 175 21.36 -14.54 -12.59
CA ILE A 175 22.13 -13.54 -13.32
C ILE A 175 22.38 -14.05 -14.74
N VAL A 176 22.16 -13.20 -15.72
CA VAL A 176 22.39 -13.46 -17.14
C VAL A 176 23.69 -12.75 -17.55
N SER A 177 24.55 -13.42 -18.29
CA SER A 177 25.74 -12.78 -18.85
C SER A 177 25.37 -11.72 -19.90
N ASP A 178 26.29 -10.79 -20.15
CA ASP A 178 26.15 -9.76 -21.18
C ASP A 178 26.27 -10.35 -22.58
N ASP A 179 25.21 -11.07 -22.99
CA ASP A 179 25.06 -11.77 -24.26
C ASP A 179 23.63 -11.64 -24.77
N GLU A 180 23.46 -11.24 -26.03
CA GLU A 180 22.14 -10.98 -26.62
C GLU A 180 21.28 -12.25 -26.69
N GLY A 181 21.88 -13.40 -26.98
CA GLY A 181 21.19 -14.69 -27.03
C GLY A 181 20.64 -15.08 -25.67
N LEU A 182 21.46 -14.99 -24.62
CA LEU A 182 21.07 -15.32 -23.25
C LEU A 182 20.01 -14.35 -22.70
N ILE A 183 20.10 -13.05 -23.02
CA ILE A 183 19.07 -12.07 -22.64
C ILE A 183 17.76 -12.40 -23.35
N ARG A 184 17.78 -12.74 -24.65
CA ARG A 184 16.62 -13.16 -25.41
C ARG A 184 15.97 -14.40 -24.81
N GLU A 185 16.75 -15.42 -24.51
CA GLU A 185 16.28 -16.64 -23.87
C GLU A 185 15.64 -16.36 -22.50
N ALA A 186 16.25 -15.48 -21.69
CA ALA A 186 15.72 -15.08 -20.40
C ALA A 186 14.35 -14.36 -20.52
N ILE A 187 14.16 -13.52 -21.54
CA ILE A 187 12.86 -12.88 -21.82
C ILE A 187 11.81 -13.93 -22.23
N GLN A 188 12.19 -14.85 -23.13
CA GLN A 188 11.30 -15.89 -23.67
C GLN A 188 10.90 -16.93 -22.61
N ALA A 189 11.80 -17.25 -21.68
CA ALA A 189 11.56 -18.21 -20.59
C ALA A 189 10.51 -17.72 -19.57
N ASN A 190 10.03 -16.47 -19.66
CA ASN A 190 9.11 -15.86 -18.71
C ASN A 190 7.82 -15.36 -19.39
N PRO A 191 7.02 -16.25 -20.03
CA PRO A 191 5.81 -15.85 -20.75
C PRO A 191 4.68 -15.37 -19.84
N ASP A 192 4.72 -15.68 -18.56
CA ASP A 192 3.76 -15.34 -17.52
C ASP A 192 3.99 -13.96 -16.88
N ALA A 193 5.07 -13.26 -17.27
CA ALA A 193 5.36 -11.93 -16.78
C ALA A 193 4.40 -10.88 -17.37
N ASP A 194 3.82 -10.05 -16.52
CA ASP A 194 3.08 -8.85 -16.92
C ASP A 194 4.03 -7.67 -17.19
N ILE A 195 5.17 -7.62 -16.48
CA ILE A 195 6.28 -6.67 -16.74
C ILE A 195 7.61 -7.42 -16.63
N ILE A 196 8.53 -7.12 -17.53
CA ILE A 196 9.91 -7.58 -17.47
C ILE A 196 10.82 -6.39 -17.15
N VAL A 197 11.69 -6.55 -16.15
CA VAL A 197 12.70 -5.56 -15.76
C VAL A 197 14.08 -6.16 -16.01
N ILE A 198 14.84 -5.58 -16.92
CA ILE A 198 16.24 -5.97 -17.19
C ILE A 198 17.13 -4.96 -16.49
N ILE A 199 18.12 -5.40 -15.72
CA ILE A 199 19.00 -4.50 -14.96
C ILE A 199 20.47 -4.74 -15.37
N GLY A 200 21.10 -3.72 -15.94
CA GLY A 200 22.41 -3.81 -16.55
C GLY A 200 22.34 -3.87 -18.08
N GLY A 201 23.47 -3.94 -18.75
CA GLY A 201 23.54 -3.97 -20.22
C GLY A 201 22.94 -2.72 -20.91
N THR A 202 22.83 -1.60 -20.20
CA THR A 202 22.27 -0.34 -20.71
C THR A 202 23.32 0.80 -20.70
N SER A 203 24.56 0.49 -21.01
CA SER A 203 25.62 1.51 -21.10
C SER A 203 25.59 2.16 -22.50
N VAL A 204 25.77 3.46 -22.58
CA VAL A 204 25.90 4.16 -23.87
C VAL A 204 27.19 3.70 -24.57
N GLY A 205 27.11 2.73 -25.50
CA GLY A 205 28.24 2.18 -26.21
C GLY A 205 28.03 0.78 -26.78
N GLU A 206 29.11 0.09 -27.16
CA GLU A 206 29.06 -1.26 -27.77
C GLU A 206 28.44 -2.36 -26.87
N LYS A 207 28.32 -2.12 -25.56
CA LYS A 207 27.74 -3.06 -24.57
C LYS A 207 26.28 -2.79 -24.22
N ASP A 208 25.52 -2.16 -25.12
CA ASP A 208 24.12 -1.83 -24.93
C ASP A 208 23.20 -2.98 -25.39
N TYR A 209 23.39 -4.16 -24.78
CA TYR A 209 22.75 -5.40 -25.22
C TYR A 209 21.24 -5.41 -24.98
N ALA A 210 20.76 -4.96 -23.81
CA ALA A 210 19.34 -5.08 -23.45
C ALA A 210 18.40 -4.27 -24.35
N PRO A 211 18.66 -2.97 -24.66
CA PRO A 211 17.85 -2.21 -25.61
C PRO A 211 17.91 -2.76 -27.05
N ARG A 212 19.04 -3.33 -27.47
CA ARG A 212 19.16 -3.94 -28.82
C ARG A 212 18.32 -5.18 -28.92
N VAL A 213 18.41 -6.10 -27.96
CA VAL A 213 17.56 -7.30 -27.89
C VAL A 213 16.08 -6.91 -27.84
N LEU A 214 15.73 -5.87 -27.09
CA LEU A 214 14.36 -5.36 -27.02
C LEU A 214 13.88 -4.88 -28.40
N ALA A 215 14.71 -4.11 -29.14
CA ALA A 215 14.37 -3.65 -30.49
C ALA A 215 14.21 -4.77 -31.50
N GLU A 216 14.96 -5.86 -31.35
CA GLU A 216 14.87 -7.04 -32.23
C GLU A 216 13.67 -7.96 -31.91
N MET A 217 13.31 -8.08 -30.63
CA MET A 217 12.23 -8.97 -30.19
C MET A 217 10.84 -8.33 -30.20
N GLY A 218 10.78 -7.02 -30.27
CA GLY A 218 9.55 -6.26 -30.15
C GLY A 218 9.70 -4.81 -30.53
N GLU A 219 9.20 -3.91 -29.70
CA GLU A 219 9.20 -2.48 -29.95
C GLU A 219 10.02 -1.76 -28.89
N LEU A 220 11.00 -0.97 -29.31
CA LEU A 220 11.75 -0.06 -28.44
C LEU A 220 11.15 1.35 -28.57
N TYR A 221 10.48 1.82 -27.50
CA TYR A 221 9.80 3.13 -27.50
C TYR A 221 10.73 4.27 -27.14
N VAL A 222 11.59 4.04 -26.15
CA VAL A 222 12.52 5.05 -25.62
C VAL A 222 13.85 4.40 -25.33
N HIS A 223 14.94 5.09 -25.72
CA HIS A 223 16.31 4.74 -25.39
C HIS A 223 17.04 5.97 -24.89
N GLY A 224 17.23 6.03 -23.58
CA GLY A 224 17.76 7.16 -22.86
C GLY A 224 16.70 8.19 -22.45
N VAL A 225 16.78 8.62 -21.21
CA VAL A 225 15.87 9.61 -20.59
C VAL A 225 16.67 10.78 -20.02
N ARG A 226 16.04 11.96 -19.90
CA ARG A 226 16.67 13.13 -19.28
C ARG A 226 16.52 13.09 -17.76
N LEU A 227 17.09 12.05 -17.15
CA LEU A 227 17.05 11.78 -15.72
C LEU A 227 18.46 11.73 -15.13
N GLN A 228 18.63 12.29 -13.95
CA GLN A 228 19.89 12.28 -13.22
C GLN A 228 19.67 11.92 -11.74
N PRO A 229 20.20 10.74 -11.30
CA PRO A 229 20.77 9.64 -12.07
C PRO A 229 19.68 8.80 -12.77
N GLY A 230 20.00 8.10 -13.89
CA GLY A 230 19.06 7.24 -14.62
C GLY A 230 19.07 7.40 -16.14
N LYS A 231 19.99 8.21 -16.69
CA LYS A 231 20.04 8.55 -18.11
C LYS A 231 19.92 7.37 -19.10
N PRO A 232 20.58 6.19 -18.92
CA PRO A 232 20.59 5.13 -19.92
C PRO A 232 19.36 4.21 -19.87
N THR A 233 18.29 4.59 -19.20
CA THR A 233 17.05 3.81 -19.12
C THR A 233 16.37 3.67 -20.46
N ALA A 234 15.86 2.47 -20.77
CA ALA A 234 15.10 2.21 -21.99
C ALA A 234 13.76 1.53 -21.69
N PHE A 235 12.77 1.77 -22.55
CA PHE A 235 11.43 1.22 -22.46
C PHE A 235 10.98 0.66 -23.78
N GLY A 236 10.26 -0.42 -23.74
CA GLY A 236 9.62 -1.02 -24.89
C GLY A 236 8.64 -2.11 -24.52
N ALA A 237 8.31 -2.95 -25.49
CA ALA A 237 7.42 -4.08 -25.28
C ALA A 237 7.86 -5.29 -26.12
N VAL A 238 7.67 -6.49 -25.58
CA VAL A 238 7.84 -7.76 -26.27
C VAL A 238 6.54 -8.54 -26.18
N ALA A 239 5.93 -8.85 -27.33
CA ALA A 239 4.63 -9.51 -27.42
C ALA A 239 3.55 -8.78 -26.57
N GLY A 240 3.52 -7.46 -26.63
CA GLY A 240 2.59 -6.60 -25.88
C GLY A 240 2.88 -6.44 -24.38
N ARG A 241 3.92 -7.09 -23.87
CA ARG A 241 4.33 -6.99 -22.45
C ARG A 241 5.39 -5.90 -22.29
N PRO A 242 5.19 -4.94 -21.38
CA PRO A 242 6.18 -3.91 -21.08
C PRO A 242 7.53 -4.49 -20.66
N VAL A 243 8.59 -3.94 -21.19
CA VAL A 243 9.97 -4.23 -20.80
C VAL A 243 10.64 -2.93 -20.42
N VAL A 244 11.26 -2.92 -19.23
CA VAL A 244 12.01 -1.77 -18.70
C VAL A 244 13.46 -2.18 -18.52
N CYS A 245 14.37 -1.47 -19.18
CA CYS A 245 15.81 -1.67 -19.06
C CYS A 245 16.38 -0.61 -18.14
N LEU A 246 16.88 -1.02 -16.97
CA LEU A 246 17.43 -0.14 -15.92
C LEU A 246 18.96 -0.15 -15.93
N PRO A 247 19.58 0.97 -15.55
CA PRO A 247 21.05 1.02 -15.40
C PRO A 247 21.55 0.10 -14.30
N GLY A 248 22.78 -0.40 -14.47
CA GLY A 248 23.45 -1.24 -13.45
C GLY A 248 23.91 -0.49 -12.20
N TYR A 249 23.97 0.84 -12.21
CA TYR A 249 24.31 1.62 -11.02
C TYR A 249 23.13 1.71 -10.05
N PRO A 250 23.31 1.37 -8.74
CA PRO A 250 22.20 1.15 -7.82
C PRO A 250 21.32 2.39 -7.56
N VAL A 251 21.91 3.58 -7.49
CA VAL A 251 21.13 4.80 -7.25
C VAL A 251 20.33 5.19 -8.49
N ALA A 252 20.91 4.96 -9.68
CA ALA A 252 20.20 5.17 -10.94
C ALA A 252 19.03 4.19 -11.08
N ALA A 253 19.27 2.91 -10.85
CA ALA A 253 18.22 1.90 -10.83
C ALA A 253 17.10 2.27 -9.86
N LEU A 254 17.43 2.72 -8.63
CA LEU A 254 16.43 3.15 -7.65
C LEU A 254 15.59 4.34 -8.15
N SER A 255 16.22 5.35 -8.76
CA SER A 255 15.50 6.49 -9.33
C SER A 255 14.48 6.04 -10.37
N ASP A 256 14.88 5.13 -11.25
CA ASP A 256 14.03 4.59 -12.30
C ASP A 256 12.92 3.69 -11.73
N LEU A 257 13.20 2.92 -10.68
CA LEU A 257 12.19 2.14 -9.96
C LEU A 257 11.07 3.05 -9.43
N TYR A 258 11.41 4.17 -8.79
CA TYR A 258 10.43 5.11 -8.25
C TYR A 258 9.67 5.87 -9.33
N LEU A 259 10.35 6.30 -10.39
CA LEU A 259 9.75 7.15 -11.42
C LEU A 259 8.99 6.36 -12.50
N PHE A 260 9.40 5.14 -12.79
CA PHE A 260 8.84 4.38 -13.91
C PHE A 260 8.17 3.08 -13.47
N LEU A 261 8.85 2.21 -12.72
CA LEU A 261 8.29 0.92 -12.34
C LEU A 261 7.14 1.07 -11.34
N ARG A 262 7.31 1.89 -10.29
CA ARG A 262 6.29 2.11 -9.28
C ARG A 262 4.95 2.58 -9.87
N PRO A 263 4.90 3.67 -10.65
CA PRO A 263 3.63 4.12 -11.23
C PRO A 263 3.01 3.12 -12.18
N ALA A 264 3.81 2.36 -12.93
CA ALA A 264 3.32 1.30 -13.80
C ALA A 264 2.65 0.17 -12.98
N LEU A 265 3.33 -0.31 -11.93
CA LEU A 265 2.78 -1.34 -11.03
C LEU A 265 1.53 -0.87 -10.30
N LYS A 266 1.53 0.37 -9.79
CA LYS A 266 0.36 0.96 -9.12
C LYS A 266 -0.84 1.02 -10.06
N LYS A 267 -0.64 1.43 -11.31
CA LYS A 267 -1.68 1.46 -12.32
C LYS A 267 -2.22 0.05 -12.64
N MET A 268 -1.33 -0.93 -12.82
CA MET A 268 -1.73 -2.31 -13.09
C MET A 268 -2.43 -2.98 -11.92
N ALA A 269 -2.01 -2.68 -10.69
CA ALA A 269 -2.63 -3.18 -9.46
C ALA A 269 -3.88 -2.37 -9.04
N HIS A 270 -4.31 -1.39 -9.85
CA HIS A 270 -5.40 -0.46 -9.55
C HIS A 270 -5.23 0.28 -8.22
N LEU A 271 -3.98 0.58 -7.84
CA LEU A 271 -3.62 1.29 -6.61
C LEU A 271 -3.44 2.78 -6.91
N ASN A 272 -4.18 3.64 -6.21
CA ASN A 272 -4.16 5.11 -6.37
C ASN A 272 -3.49 5.80 -5.17
N ASP A 273 -2.43 5.21 -4.62
CA ASP A 273 -1.68 5.85 -3.56
C ASP A 273 -0.52 6.70 -4.12
N SER A 274 -0.47 7.95 -3.69
CA SER A 274 0.66 8.84 -3.93
C SER A 274 1.85 8.47 -3.04
N LEU A 275 3.05 8.82 -3.46
CA LEU A 275 4.22 8.76 -2.57
C LEU A 275 4.01 9.71 -1.39
N PRO A 276 4.34 9.28 -0.16
CA PRO A 276 4.31 10.19 0.98
C PRO A 276 5.32 11.33 0.77
N LYS A 277 4.89 12.55 1.07
CA LYS A 277 5.68 13.76 0.89
C LYS A 277 5.63 14.59 2.16
N VAL A 278 6.74 15.25 2.45
CA VAL A 278 6.84 16.24 3.52
C VAL A 278 7.50 17.51 3.00
N SER A 279 7.08 18.67 3.52
CA SER A 279 7.75 19.93 3.26
C SER A 279 8.88 20.11 4.26
N ALA A 280 10.07 20.51 3.79
CA ALA A 280 11.23 20.78 4.62
C ALA A 280 12.03 21.97 4.09
N THR A 281 12.77 22.65 4.95
CA THR A 281 13.68 23.73 4.56
C THR A 281 15.01 23.13 4.10
N LEU A 282 15.50 23.54 2.96
CA LEU A 282 16.74 23.01 2.41
C LEU A 282 17.96 23.57 3.17
N ALA A 283 18.71 22.70 3.83
CA ALA A 283 19.87 23.09 4.62
C ALA A 283 21.05 23.60 3.77
N ARG A 284 21.23 23.09 2.56
CA ARG A 284 22.26 23.48 1.61
C ARG A 284 21.74 23.46 0.18
N LYS A 285 22.33 24.31 -0.70
CA LYS A 285 22.02 24.37 -2.12
C LYS A 285 22.09 23.00 -2.79
N ILE A 286 21.08 22.71 -3.60
CA ILE A 286 21.05 21.59 -4.54
C ILE A 286 21.22 22.15 -5.97
N PRO A 287 22.38 22.02 -6.62
CA PRO A 287 22.53 22.35 -8.02
C PRO A 287 21.96 21.25 -8.91
N SER A 288 21.37 21.61 -10.02
CA SER A 288 20.88 20.70 -11.06
C SER A 288 21.30 21.20 -12.44
N LYS A 289 21.32 20.30 -13.41
CA LYS A 289 21.61 20.63 -14.80
C LYS A 289 20.29 20.90 -15.53
N PRO A 290 20.07 22.09 -16.08
CA PRO A 290 18.88 22.37 -16.89
C PRO A 290 18.67 21.34 -18.00
N GLY A 291 17.42 21.01 -18.26
CA GLY A 291 17.03 19.98 -19.22
C GLY A 291 17.09 18.54 -18.68
N TYR A 292 17.36 18.37 -17.39
CA TYR A 292 17.33 17.07 -16.71
C TYR A 292 16.47 17.13 -15.45
N LEU A 293 15.56 16.16 -15.31
CA LEU A 293 14.94 15.88 -14.03
C LEU A 293 15.98 15.28 -13.08
N SER A 294 16.18 15.87 -11.90
CA SER A 294 17.19 15.38 -10.95
C SER A 294 16.57 14.88 -9.66
N LEU A 295 16.99 13.70 -9.19
CA LEU A 295 16.62 13.14 -7.89
C LEU A 295 17.79 13.28 -6.93
N VAL A 296 17.64 14.11 -5.91
CA VAL A 296 18.67 14.38 -4.93
C VAL A 296 18.27 13.81 -3.58
N ARG A 297 19.06 12.87 -3.08
CA ARG A 297 18.86 12.20 -1.80
C ARG A 297 19.07 13.16 -0.64
N VAL A 298 18.15 13.18 0.31
CA VAL A 298 18.20 14.04 1.49
C VAL A 298 17.94 13.26 2.78
N ALA A 299 18.59 13.66 3.86
CA ALA A 299 18.22 13.29 5.21
C ALA A 299 17.33 14.38 5.80
N LEU A 300 16.35 13.99 6.61
CA LEU A 300 15.46 14.90 7.31
C LEU A 300 15.86 14.99 8.76
N LYS A 301 16.05 16.20 9.24
CA LYS A 301 16.35 16.46 10.66
C LYS A 301 15.75 17.80 11.07
N ASP A 302 14.96 17.81 12.13
CA ASP A 302 14.40 19.02 12.77
C ASP A 302 13.67 19.97 11.78
N GLY A 303 13.02 19.40 10.74
CA GLY A 303 12.30 20.15 9.70
C GLY A 303 13.18 20.62 8.54
N GLU A 304 14.47 20.28 8.56
CA GLU A 304 15.42 20.58 7.48
C GLU A 304 15.68 19.34 6.61
N ALA A 305 15.91 19.59 5.32
CA ALA A 305 16.34 18.60 4.32
C ALA A 305 17.83 18.81 4.01
N GLU A 306 18.68 17.92 4.51
CA GLU A 306 20.13 17.95 4.29
C GLU A 306 20.50 17.09 3.07
N PRO A 307 21.01 17.64 1.97
CA PRO A 307 21.48 16.86 0.83
C PRO A 307 22.66 15.97 1.21
N ILE A 308 22.48 14.65 1.10
CA ILE A 308 23.54 13.69 1.46
C ILE A 308 24.60 13.64 0.38
N MET A 309 24.18 13.65 -0.89
CA MET A 309 25.09 13.57 -2.03
C MET A 309 24.40 14.07 -3.30
N ILE A 310 25.01 15.00 -3.96
CA ILE A 310 24.48 15.66 -5.18
C ILE A 310 24.80 14.82 -6.42
N SER A 311 25.89 14.03 -6.39
CA SER A 311 26.33 13.15 -7.49
C SER A 311 26.72 11.76 -6.98
N GLY A 312 26.90 10.80 -7.89
CA GLY A 312 27.33 9.42 -7.54
C GLY A 312 26.24 8.37 -7.68
N ALA A 313 26.00 7.95 -8.93
CA ALA A 313 25.01 6.92 -9.27
C ALA A 313 25.30 5.54 -8.64
N GLY A 314 26.58 5.26 -8.28
CA GLY A 314 27.02 3.99 -7.72
C GLY A 314 27.07 3.94 -6.19
N ILE A 315 26.79 5.03 -5.45
CA ILE A 315 27.02 5.10 -4.00
C ILE A 315 25.75 4.73 -3.23
N LEU A 316 25.48 3.42 -3.10
CA LEU A 316 24.30 2.90 -2.44
C LEU A 316 24.17 3.35 -0.97
N SER A 317 25.26 3.49 -0.24
CA SER A 317 25.23 3.97 1.16
C SER A 317 24.63 5.38 1.31
N SER A 318 24.57 6.17 0.25
CA SER A 318 23.87 7.46 0.26
C SER A 318 22.35 7.30 0.29
N VAL A 319 21.80 6.20 -0.23
CA VAL A 319 20.38 5.86 -0.16
C VAL A 319 20.03 5.40 1.25
N THR A 320 20.85 4.53 1.86
CA THR A 320 20.57 3.99 3.20
C THR A 320 20.64 5.03 4.31
N ARG A 321 21.29 6.17 4.05
CA ARG A 321 21.36 7.32 4.96
C ARG A 321 20.33 8.40 4.66
N ALA A 322 19.60 8.28 3.53
CA ALA A 322 18.57 9.22 3.14
C ALA A 322 17.21 8.78 3.65
N ASP A 323 16.40 9.74 4.08
CA ASP A 323 14.99 9.52 4.41
C ASP A 323 14.11 9.63 3.17
N GLY A 324 14.61 10.29 2.13
CA GLY A 324 13.88 10.52 0.89
C GLY A 324 14.72 11.22 -0.19
N PHE A 325 14.03 11.79 -1.14
CA PHE A 325 14.65 12.55 -2.21
C PHE A 325 13.82 13.79 -2.60
N VAL A 326 14.53 14.82 -3.03
CA VAL A 326 13.96 16.02 -3.66
C VAL A 326 14.02 15.84 -5.17
N ILE A 327 12.92 16.13 -5.85
CA ILE A 327 12.86 16.18 -7.31
C ILE A 327 13.12 17.61 -7.75
N VAL A 328 14.18 17.82 -8.52
CA VAL A 328 14.45 19.11 -9.19
C VAL A 328 13.90 19.02 -10.61
N PRO A 329 12.88 19.81 -10.97
CA PRO A 329 12.34 19.87 -12.33
C PRO A 329 13.40 20.24 -13.38
N GLU A 330 13.17 19.85 -14.65
CA GLU A 330 14.13 20.05 -15.74
C GLU A 330 14.33 21.52 -16.11
N GLU A 331 13.39 22.39 -15.75
CA GLU A 331 13.44 23.82 -16.00
C GLU A 331 14.31 24.57 -14.99
N LEU A 332 14.65 23.95 -13.84
CA LEU A 332 15.38 24.59 -12.76
C LEU A 332 16.88 24.22 -12.76
N GLU A 333 17.72 25.19 -12.38
CA GLU A 333 19.14 24.98 -12.14
C GLU A 333 19.41 24.41 -10.71
N GLY A 334 18.37 24.16 -9.94
CA GLY A 334 18.45 23.64 -8.58
C GLY A 334 17.55 24.39 -7.62
N PHE A 335 17.86 24.25 -6.32
CA PHE A 335 17.24 24.98 -5.22
C PHE A 335 18.32 25.62 -4.35
N GLU A 336 18.06 26.82 -3.84
CA GLU A 336 18.98 27.51 -2.92
C GLU A 336 18.80 27.03 -1.46
N ALA A 337 19.82 27.22 -0.65
CA ALA A 337 19.72 26.99 0.79
C ALA A 337 18.65 27.90 1.39
N GLY A 338 17.84 27.37 2.30
CA GLY A 338 16.73 28.09 2.96
C GLY A 338 15.40 28.02 2.18
N GLU A 339 15.38 27.52 0.94
CA GLU A 339 14.13 27.30 0.22
C GLU A 339 13.33 26.15 0.83
N THR A 340 12.00 26.25 0.77
CA THR A 340 11.10 25.14 1.11
C THR A 340 10.99 24.19 -0.07
N VAL A 341 11.31 22.92 0.17
CA VAL A 341 11.26 21.86 -0.84
C VAL A 341 10.32 20.75 -0.40
N GLU A 342 9.75 20.05 -1.38
CA GLU A 342 8.97 18.86 -1.16
C GLU A 342 9.90 17.63 -1.19
N VAL A 343 9.97 16.89 -0.10
CA VAL A 343 10.74 15.65 0.03
C VAL A 343 9.82 14.47 -0.15
N VAL A 344 10.06 13.65 -1.16
CA VAL A 344 9.43 12.35 -1.34
C VAL A 344 10.11 11.36 -0.42
N ILE A 345 9.36 10.78 0.51
CA ILE A 345 9.89 9.84 1.50
C ILE A 345 10.08 8.45 0.87
N PHE A 346 11.19 7.79 1.17
CA PHE A 346 11.38 6.40 0.79
C PHE A 346 10.37 5.49 1.52
N GLU A 347 9.72 4.61 0.77
CA GLU A 347 8.77 3.64 1.31
C GLU A 347 9.46 2.45 1.99
#